data_c3fe58c153f4343532b12a3218981443
#
_entry.id   c3fe58c153f4343532b12a3218981443
#
_cell.length_a   1.000
_cell.length_b   1.000
_cell.length_c   1.000
_cell.angle_alpha   90.00
_cell.angle_beta   90.00
_cell.angle_gamma   90.00
#
_symmetry.space_group_name_H-M   'P 1'
#
loop_
_entity.id
_entity.type
_entity.pdbx_description
1 polymer ?
#
loop_
_entity_poly.entity_id
_entity_poly.type
_entity_poly.pdbx_seq_one_letter_code
_entity_poly.pdbx_strand_id
1 'polypeptide(L)'
;MKRVIETLLLLLMVPGFGLAQSSQNNWDNLKQLRPGQKIEVVDTSMKSHRGPFVSISEEAIMLQVGKSEESVLRANVVRVSVRDTSHRKRNMLLGSGILGGIALAAAYVPLAASSNEGNSCGVCVVTIVAGFGGGAAFGAIPGSRTVYRAKK
;
A
#
# COMPACT_ATOMS: atom_id res chain seq x y z
N MET A 1 16.90 -29.99 -18.08
CA MET A 1 15.75 -30.04 -17.18
C MET A 1 16.14 -30.10 -15.70
N LYS A 2 17.09 -30.93 -15.25
CA LYS A 2 17.53 -30.98 -13.83
C LYS A 2 18.00 -29.62 -13.26
N ARG A 3 18.84 -28.88 -14.00
CA ARG A 3 19.36 -27.57 -13.54
C ARG A 3 18.30 -26.49 -13.37
N VAL A 4 17.20 -26.53 -14.13
CA VAL A 4 16.08 -25.58 -14.00
C VAL A 4 15.28 -25.87 -12.74
N ILE A 5 15.14 -27.14 -12.37
CA ILE A 5 14.44 -27.55 -11.14
C ILE A 5 15.25 -27.15 -9.90
N GLU A 6 16.58 -27.29 -9.93
CA GLU A 6 17.48 -26.92 -8.83
C GLU A 6 17.47 -25.38 -8.59
N THR A 7 17.49 -24.58 -9.66
CA THR A 7 17.38 -23.12 -9.54
C THR A 7 16.02 -22.66 -9.05
N LEU A 8 14.94 -23.34 -9.43
CA LEU A 8 13.59 -23.05 -8.95
C LEU A 8 13.44 -23.40 -7.45
N LEU A 9 14.06 -24.50 -7.01
CA LEU A 9 14.05 -24.92 -5.61
C LEU A 9 14.83 -23.96 -4.71
N LEU A 10 15.95 -23.40 -5.21
CA LEU A 10 16.77 -22.42 -4.49
C LEU A 10 16.05 -21.08 -4.33
N LEU A 11 15.19 -20.69 -5.27
CA LEU A 11 14.38 -19.46 -5.20
C LEU A 11 13.27 -19.56 -4.16
N LEU A 12 12.79 -20.77 -3.83
CA LEU A 12 11.77 -21.02 -2.81
C LEU A 12 12.31 -20.97 -1.36
N MET A 13 13.64 -20.99 -1.19
CA MET A 13 14.30 -20.91 0.12
C MET A 13 14.61 -19.47 0.55
N VAL A 14 13.93 -18.46 -0.01
CA VAL A 14 14.05 -17.08 0.50
C VAL A 14 13.41 -17.06 1.89
N PRO A 15 14.21 -16.91 2.99
CA PRO A 15 13.65 -16.79 4.33
C PRO A 15 12.73 -15.58 4.34
N GLY A 16 11.45 -15.82 4.63
CA GLY A 16 10.47 -14.74 4.80
C GLY A 16 11.05 -13.73 5.79
N PHE A 17 11.32 -12.53 5.34
CA PHE A 17 11.63 -11.41 6.22
C PHE A 17 10.44 -11.24 7.17
N GLY A 18 10.58 -11.77 8.37
CA GLY A 18 9.63 -11.57 9.45
C GLY A 18 9.56 -10.07 9.71
N LEU A 19 8.53 -9.43 9.17
CA LEU A 19 8.22 -8.04 9.50
C LEU A 19 7.98 -8.02 11.01
N ALA A 20 8.96 -7.50 11.74
CA ALA A 20 8.82 -7.24 13.16
C ALA A 20 7.58 -6.35 13.34
N GLN A 21 6.49 -6.95 13.81
CA GLN A 21 5.30 -6.23 14.20
C GLN A 21 5.67 -5.45 15.47
N SER A 22 6.04 -4.18 15.29
CA SER A 22 6.13 -3.24 16.41
C SER A 22 4.81 -3.31 17.17
N SER A 23 4.86 -3.41 18.49
CA SER A 23 3.67 -3.52 19.34
C SER A 23 2.76 -2.31 19.10
N GLN A 24 1.73 -2.50 18.29
CA GLN A 24 0.77 -1.44 17.90
C GLN A 24 -0.14 -1.01 19.06
N ASN A 25 0.05 -1.62 20.26
CA ASN A 25 -0.80 -1.39 21.41
C ASN A 25 -0.32 -0.24 22.31
N ASN A 26 0.80 0.40 21.98
CA ASN A 26 1.34 1.47 22.79
C ASN A 26 0.82 2.84 22.32
N TRP A 27 0.17 3.60 23.24
CA TRP A 27 -0.29 4.96 23.00
C TRP A 27 0.86 5.92 22.70
N ASP A 28 2.06 5.67 23.24
CA ASP A 28 3.24 6.47 23.00
C ASP A 28 3.69 6.48 21.52
N ASN A 29 3.31 5.46 20.75
CA ASN A 29 3.57 5.45 19.31
C ASN A 29 2.93 6.64 18.58
N LEU A 30 1.85 7.17 19.13
CA LEU A 30 1.15 8.33 18.56
C LEU A 30 1.90 9.64 18.79
N LYS A 31 2.80 9.70 19.78
CA LYS A 31 3.69 10.87 20.04
C LYS A 31 4.68 11.09 18.88
N GLN A 32 4.90 10.08 18.03
CA GLN A 32 5.75 10.19 16.84
C GLN A 32 5.03 10.81 15.63
N LEU A 33 3.71 11.05 15.74
CA LEU A 33 2.95 11.70 14.68
C LEU A 33 3.33 13.16 14.54
N ARG A 34 3.42 13.63 13.31
CA ARG A 34 3.71 15.04 13.02
C ARG A 34 2.41 15.82 12.88
N PRO A 35 2.30 17.03 13.43
CA PRO A 35 1.16 17.91 13.18
C PRO A 35 0.93 18.09 11.67
N GLY A 36 -0.34 18.09 11.26
CA GLY A 36 -0.74 18.15 9.85
C GLY A 36 -0.73 16.80 9.11
N GLN A 37 -0.23 15.72 9.71
CA GLN A 37 -0.24 14.38 9.12
C GLN A 37 -1.68 13.85 9.04
N LYS A 38 -2.10 13.36 7.88
CA LYS A 38 -3.45 12.82 7.70
C LYS A 38 -3.60 11.51 8.45
N ILE A 39 -4.51 11.49 9.41
CA ILE A 39 -4.83 10.32 10.22
C ILE A 39 -6.31 9.93 10.09
N GLU A 40 -6.58 8.70 10.43
CA GLU A 40 -7.91 8.15 10.57
C GLU A 40 -8.01 7.49 11.96
N VAL A 41 -8.90 8.00 12.78
CA VAL A 41 -9.21 7.49 14.12
C VAL A 41 -10.54 6.77 14.05
N VAL A 42 -10.57 5.52 14.48
CA VAL A 42 -11.80 4.73 14.60
C VAL A 42 -12.14 4.62 16.07
N ASP A 43 -13.35 5.02 16.44
CA ASP A 43 -13.85 4.95 17.80
C ASP A 43 -14.53 3.60 18.13
N THR A 44 -14.99 3.45 19.37
CA THR A 44 -15.72 2.27 19.85
C THR A 44 -17.07 2.06 19.18
N SER A 45 -17.67 3.14 18.64
CA SER A 45 -18.91 3.09 17.85
C SER A 45 -18.65 2.71 16.39
N MET A 46 -17.40 2.35 16.05
CA MET A 46 -16.95 2.07 14.67
C MET A 46 -17.07 3.27 13.73
N LYS A 47 -17.24 4.48 14.26
CA LYS A 47 -17.23 5.71 13.50
C LYS A 47 -15.78 6.10 13.17
N SER A 48 -15.57 6.55 11.96
CA SER A 48 -14.25 6.93 11.45
C SER A 48 -14.14 8.44 11.36
N HIS A 49 -13.22 9.02 12.12
CA HIS A 49 -12.87 10.44 12.12
C HIS A 49 -11.60 10.61 11.31
N ARG A 50 -11.65 11.45 10.27
CA ARG A 50 -10.55 11.63 9.32
C ARG A 50 -10.14 13.08 9.23
N GLY A 51 -8.85 13.34 9.42
CA GLY A 51 -8.35 14.71 9.32
C GLY A 51 -6.85 14.80 9.56
N PRO A 52 -6.28 16.01 9.42
CA PRO A 52 -4.93 16.28 9.88
C PRO A 52 -4.84 16.14 11.40
N PHE A 53 -3.78 15.49 11.86
CA PHE A 53 -3.42 15.39 13.26
C PHE A 53 -3.03 16.79 13.79
N VAL A 54 -3.56 17.17 14.93
CA VAL A 54 -3.25 18.43 15.60
C VAL A 54 -2.31 18.18 16.78
N SER A 55 -2.77 17.43 17.77
CA SER A 55 -2.01 17.13 18.97
C SER A 55 -2.50 15.86 19.65
N ILE A 56 -1.73 15.38 20.62
CA ILE A 56 -2.08 14.25 21.46
C ILE A 56 -1.80 14.57 22.92
N SER A 57 -2.68 14.14 23.80
CA SER A 57 -2.51 14.11 25.24
C SER A 57 -2.56 12.67 25.78
N GLU A 58 -2.36 12.47 27.07
CA GLU A 58 -2.53 11.16 27.70
C GLU A 58 -3.98 10.66 27.64
N GLU A 59 -4.95 11.57 27.53
CA GLU A 59 -6.37 11.28 27.61
C GLU A 59 -7.10 11.37 26.26
N ALA A 60 -6.57 12.13 25.29
CA ALA A 60 -7.26 12.37 24.03
C ALA A 60 -6.31 12.59 22.86
N ILE A 61 -6.81 12.35 21.66
CA ILE A 61 -6.19 12.71 20.39
C ILE A 61 -7.03 13.80 19.71
N MET A 62 -6.38 14.85 19.24
CA MET A 62 -7.01 15.96 18.55
C MET A 62 -6.73 15.88 17.05
N LEU A 63 -7.76 15.99 16.25
CA LEU A 63 -7.69 16.03 14.80
C LEU A 63 -8.62 17.12 14.25
N GLN A 64 -8.27 17.65 13.10
CA GLN A 64 -9.08 18.64 12.44
C GLN A 64 -10.06 17.96 11.47
N VAL A 65 -11.35 18.09 11.71
CA VAL A 65 -12.40 17.57 10.82
C VAL A 65 -13.07 18.76 10.11
N GLY A 66 -12.73 18.95 8.85
CA GLY A 66 -13.17 20.13 8.10
C GLY A 66 -12.55 21.42 8.65
N LYS A 67 -13.38 22.30 9.19
CA LYS A 67 -12.96 23.58 9.80
C LYS A 67 -12.93 23.55 11.34
N SER A 68 -13.36 22.46 11.95
CA SER A 68 -13.45 22.31 13.40
C SER A 68 -12.41 21.33 13.92
N GLU A 69 -11.91 21.57 15.13
CA GLU A 69 -11.10 20.60 15.84
C GLU A 69 -12.01 19.63 16.59
N GLU A 70 -11.73 18.34 16.45
CA GLU A 70 -12.45 17.27 17.12
C GLU A 70 -11.50 16.53 18.05
N SER A 71 -11.92 16.35 19.29
CA SER A 71 -11.17 15.62 20.30
C SER A 71 -11.81 14.24 20.52
N VAL A 72 -11.02 13.17 20.34
CA VAL A 72 -11.45 11.79 20.60
C VAL A 72 -10.73 11.28 21.83
N LEU A 73 -11.50 10.92 22.87
CA LEU A 73 -10.95 10.40 24.11
C LEU A 73 -10.27 9.07 23.88
N ARG A 74 -9.12 8.84 24.52
CA ARG A 74 -8.35 7.59 24.47
C ARG A 74 -9.19 6.36 24.75
N ALA A 75 -10.10 6.44 25.73
CA ALA A 75 -11.01 5.35 26.10
C ALA A 75 -11.90 4.91 24.94
N ASN A 76 -12.21 5.83 24.03
CA ASN A 76 -13.07 5.57 22.87
C ASN A 76 -12.28 5.22 21.61
N VAL A 77 -10.96 5.31 21.62
CA VAL A 77 -10.13 5.01 20.43
C VAL A 77 -9.90 3.52 20.33
N VAL A 78 -10.37 2.91 19.24
CA VAL A 78 -10.09 1.50 18.90
C VAL A 78 -8.85 1.39 18.03
N ARG A 79 -8.67 2.30 17.06
CA ARG A 79 -7.56 2.23 16.10
C ARG A 79 -7.21 3.62 15.58
N VAL A 80 -5.92 3.87 15.44
CA VAL A 80 -5.39 5.05 14.74
C VAL A 80 -4.52 4.57 13.58
N SER A 81 -4.82 5.05 12.39
CA SER A 81 -4.10 4.75 11.17
C SER A 81 -3.59 6.03 10.51
N VAL A 82 -2.35 6.01 10.05
CA VAL A 82 -1.78 7.09 9.26
C VAL A 82 -2.02 6.82 7.79
N ARG A 83 -2.53 7.80 7.07
CA ARG A 83 -2.62 7.77 5.61
C ARG A 83 -1.34 8.34 5.02
N ASP A 84 -0.49 7.46 4.55
CA ASP A 84 0.74 7.87 3.88
C ASP A 84 0.47 8.07 2.39
N THR A 85 0.44 9.33 1.98
CA THR A 85 0.33 9.71 0.57
C THR A 85 1.69 10.04 -0.05
N SER A 86 2.76 10.09 0.75
CA SER A 86 4.08 10.54 0.30
C SER A 86 4.70 9.58 -0.73
N HIS A 87 4.41 8.29 -0.58
CA HIS A 87 4.94 7.25 -1.47
C HIS A 87 4.03 6.90 -2.65
N ARG A 88 2.88 7.57 -2.80
CA ARG A 88 1.91 7.27 -3.86
C ARG A 88 2.53 7.32 -5.25
N LYS A 89 3.29 8.38 -5.56
CA LYS A 89 3.97 8.53 -6.85
C LYS A 89 4.99 7.41 -7.08
N ARG A 90 5.80 7.09 -6.08
CA ARG A 90 6.79 6.01 -6.14
C ARG A 90 6.13 4.64 -6.31
N ASN A 91 5.08 4.36 -5.56
CA ASN A 91 4.35 3.09 -5.64
C ASN A 91 3.62 2.94 -6.99
N MET A 92 3.09 4.03 -7.53
CA MET A 92 2.50 4.07 -8.87
C MET A 92 3.54 3.75 -9.95
N LEU A 93 4.75 4.33 -9.86
CA LEU A 93 5.84 4.05 -10.79
C LEU A 93 6.33 2.61 -10.68
N LEU A 94 6.48 2.08 -9.45
CA LEU A 94 6.88 0.69 -9.22
C LEU A 94 5.81 -0.28 -9.72
N GLY A 95 4.53 0.00 -9.44
CA GLY A 95 3.42 -0.82 -9.91
C GLY A 95 3.34 -0.88 -11.44
N SER A 96 3.45 0.27 -12.11
CA SER A 96 3.48 0.31 -13.59
C SER A 96 4.70 -0.39 -14.17
N GLY A 97 5.88 -0.25 -13.54
CA GLY A 97 7.11 -0.89 -13.99
C GLY A 97 7.04 -2.42 -13.91
N ILE A 98 6.53 -2.97 -12.81
CA ILE A 98 6.42 -4.42 -12.62
C ILE A 98 5.39 -5.02 -13.58
N LEU A 99 4.15 -4.53 -13.58
CA LEU A 99 3.09 -5.09 -14.44
C LEU A 99 3.32 -4.77 -15.91
N GLY A 100 3.87 -3.60 -16.22
CA GLY A 100 4.26 -3.26 -17.59
C GLY A 100 5.39 -4.15 -18.10
N GLY A 101 6.39 -4.44 -17.27
CA GLY A 101 7.47 -5.37 -17.59
C GLY A 101 6.99 -6.79 -17.86
N ILE A 102 6.07 -7.29 -17.05
CA ILE A 102 5.43 -8.60 -17.25
C ILE A 102 4.63 -8.61 -18.56
N ALA A 103 3.86 -7.56 -18.83
CA ALA A 103 3.08 -7.44 -20.07
C ALA A 103 3.97 -7.40 -21.31
N LEU A 104 5.10 -6.70 -21.27
CA LEU A 104 6.08 -6.67 -22.34
C LEU A 104 6.69 -8.06 -22.57
N ALA A 105 7.09 -8.77 -21.52
CA ALA A 105 7.63 -10.12 -21.64
C ALA A 105 6.59 -11.08 -22.21
N ALA A 106 5.34 -11.01 -21.76
CA ALA A 106 4.26 -11.85 -22.26
C ALA A 106 3.90 -11.56 -23.73
N ALA A 107 4.05 -10.31 -24.19
CA ALA A 107 3.85 -9.94 -25.58
C ALA A 107 5.01 -10.35 -26.49
N TYR A 108 6.25 -10.36 -25.94
CA TYR A 108 7.44 -10.68 -26.71
C TYR A 108 7.55 -12.17 -27.05
N VAL A 109 7.12 -13.06 -26.16
CA VAL A 109 7.19 -14.52 -26.36
C VAL A 109 6.41 -15.00 -27.60
N PRO A 110 5.13 -14.62 -27.82
CA PRO A 110 4.41 -15.02 -29.02
C PRO A 110 4.95 -14.37 -30.30
N LEU A 111 5.49 -13.13 -30.22
CA LEU A 111 6.10 -12.48 -31.38
C LEU A 111 7.36 -13.18 -31.87
N ALA A 112 8.17 -13.68 -30.94
CA ALA A 112 9.38 -14.46 -31.27
C ALA A 112 9.07 -15.87 -31.78
N ALA A 113 7.89 -16.41 -31.44
CA ALA A 113 7.45 -17.75 -31.85
C ALA A 113 6.64 -17.76 -33.16
N SER A 114 6.02 -16.64 -33.54
CA SER A 114 5.19 -16.54 -34.76
C SER A 114 5.90 -15.68 -35.80
N SER A 115 6.73 -16.30 -36.62
CA SER A 115 7.31 -15.66 -37.82
C SER A 115 6.37 -15.64 -39.02
N ASN A 116 5.09 -15.92 -38.84
CA ASN A 116 4.08 -15.90 -39.92
C ASN A 116 2.89 -15.01 -39.57
N GLU A 117 2.76 -14.00 -40.46
CA GLU A 117 1.57 -13.26 -40.86
C GLU A 117 0.83 -12.31 -39.86
N GLY A 118 1.07 -11.07 -40.08
CA GLY A 118 0.16 -9.96 -40.41
C GLY A 118 -0.77 -9.33 -39.35
N ASN A 119 -1.19 -10.02 -38.27
CA ASN A 119 -2.29 -9.53 -37.42
C ASN A 119 -1.98 -9.41 -35.90
N SER A 120 -0.76 -9.62 -35.49
CA SER A 120 -0.38 -9.69 -34.06
C SER A 120 -0.13 -8.34 -33.38
N CYS A 121 -0.05 -7.24 -34.14
CA CYS A 121 0.34 -5.94 -33.58
C CYS A 121 -0.75 -5.32 -32.67
N GLY A 122 -2.03 -5.52 -32.98
CA GLY A 122 -3.13 -4.98 -32.17
C GLY A 122 -3.24 -5.58 -30.76
N VAL A 123 -3.06 -6.89 -30.65
CA VAL A 123 -3.10 -7.60 -29.36
C VAL A 123 -1.93 -7.20 -28.47
N CYS A 124 -0.75 -7.04 -29.03
CA CYS A 124 0.46 -6.62 -28.30
C CYS A 124 0.30 -5.22 -27.71
N VAL A 125 -0.25 -4.26 -28.49
CA VAL A 125 -0.45 -2.89 -28.03
C VAL A 125 -1.47 -2.86 -26.87
N VAL A 126 -2.59 -3.57 -26.98
CA VAL A 126 -3.61 -3.63 -25.93
C VAL A 126 -3.05 -4.25 -24.65
N THR A 127 -2.27 -5.31 -24.74
CA THR A 127 -1.66 -5.98 -23.57
C THR A 127 -0.67 -5.05 -22.85
N ILE A 128 0.16 -4.33 -23.59
CA ILE A 128 1.13 -3.38 -23.03
C ILE A 128 0.41 -2.24 -22.34
N VAL A 129 -0.57 -1.60 -22.97
CA VAL A 129 -1.32 -0.49 -22.40
C VAL A 129 -2.08 -0.93 -21.13
N ALA A 130 -2.72 -2.10 -21.16
CA ALA A 130 -3.40 -2.66 -20.00
C ALA A 130 -2.45 -2.96 -18.84
N GLY A 131 -1.25 -3.49 -19.11
CA GLY A 131 -0.24 -3.78 -18.11
C GLY A 131 0.28 -2.51 -17.41
N PHE A 132 0.63 -1.47 -18.16
CA PHE A 132 1.08 -0.20 -17.59
C PHE A 132 -0.05 0.55 -16.88
N GLY A 133 -1.24 0.61 -17.48
CA GLY A 133 -2.41 1.27 -16.90
C GLY A 133 -2.88 0.57 -15.62
N GLY A 134 -3.02 -0.75 -15.64
CA GLY A 134 -3.40 -1.54 -14.48
C GLY A 134 -2.39 -1.42 -13.33
N GLY A 135 -1.08 -1.53 -13.63
CA GLY A 135 -0.03 -1.39 -12.62
C GLY A 135 -0.01 -0.02 -11.94
N ALA A 136 -0.22 1.04 -12.71
CA ALA A 136 -0.34 2.39 -12.17
C ALA A 136 -1.56 2.54 -11.26
N ALA A 137 -2.70 1.97 -11.63
CA ALA A 137 -3.93 2.02 -10.84
C ALA A 137 -3.78 1.29 -9.51
N PHE A 138 -3.20 0.09 -9.48
CA PHE A 138 -2.90 -0.64 -8.24
C PHE A 138 -1.91 0.10 -7.34
N GLY A 139 -0.84 0.67 -7.91
CA GLY A 139 0.14 1.45 -7.17
C GLY A 139 -0.40 2.78 -6.62
N ALA A 140 -1.51 3.28 -7.17
CA ALA A 140 -2.15 4.52 -6.72
C ALA A 140 -2.99 4.37 -5.45
N ILE A 141 -3.27 3.15 -4.99
CA ILE A 141 -4.04 2.91 -3.76
C ILE A 141 -3.27 3.49 -2.57
N PRO A 142 -3.86 4.44 -1.81
CA PRO A 142 -3.18 5.03 -0.67
C PRO A 142 -2.95 3.97 0.41
N GLY A 143 -1.70 3.78 0.78
CA GLY A 143 -1.35 2.92 1.91
C GLY A 143 -1.86 3.51 3.22
N SER A 144 -2.45 2.69 4.08
CA SER A 144 -2.74 3.05 5.46
C SER A 144 -1.89 2.18 6.40
N ARG A 145 -1.16 2.82 7.31
CA ARG A 145 -0.38 2.13 8.33
C ARG A 145 -1.07 2.32 9.68
N THR A 146 -1.46 1.23 10.32
CA THR A 146 -1.97 1.27 11.69
C THR A 146 -0.82 1.56 12.65
N VAL A 147 -0.94 2.63 13.43
CA VAL A 147 0.05 3.06 14.42
C VAL A 147 -0.36 2.66 15.84
N TYR A 148 -1.68 2.65 16.09
CA TYR A 148 -2.23 2.26 17.38
C TYR A 148 -3.47 1.40 17.20
N ARG A 149 -3.62 0.39 18.05
CA ARG A 149 -4.80 -0.44 18.19
C ARG A 149 -5.02 -0.73 19.66
N ALA A 150 -6.22 -0.41 20.18
CA ALA A 150 -6.58 -0.73 21.55
C ALA A 150 -6.59 -2.26 21.74
N LYS A 151 -6.07 -2.72 22.87
CA LYS A 151 -6.16 -4.11 23.28
C LYS A 151 -7.58 -4.33 23.83
N LYS A 152 -8.32 -5.22 23.23
CA LYS A 152 -9.58 -5.72 23.83
C LYS A 152 -9.28 -6.67 24.97
#